data_3e63947efc49cbd360b6348270e58068
#
_entry.id   3e63947efc49cbd360b6348270e58068
#
_cell.length_a   1.000
_cell.length_b   1.000
_cell.length_c   1.000
_cell.angle_alpha   90.00
_cell.angle_beta   90.00
_cell.angle_gamma   90.00
#
_symmetry.space_group_name_H-M   'P 1'
#
loop_
_entity.id
_entity.type
_entity.pdbx_description
1 polymer ?
#
loop_
_entity_poly.entity_id
_entity_poly.type
_entity_poly.pdbx_seq_one_letter_code
_entity_poly.pdbx_strand_id
1 'polypeptide(L)'
;MKVIVAIDSLKGSLSSLEAGKAAEEGIKRAMPEAEIIIKPVADGGEGTVSALTSGLNGRLEKAEVTGPLGQKVKAVYGILPDKTAVIEMAEAAGLPLVPVDKRNPMETTTYGVGELISHAMDRGCRKFIVGIGGSATNDGGSGMLQALGCHFYKKDGIEIGFGAKELKDLETIDTEALDKRLKECTFEIACDVTNPLCGTTGASAVFAPQKGADEAMLVKLDEALSHFADVSEKALGVDNRNMPGAVAAGGLGFAFASYLGGDLRPGVEIVLDAVLPEKELSEADIVVTGEGRFDGQTAMGKAPVGIAKRAKEKGCMVLVFAGSIEPQGVRKVQDDMQLIDGAFPILPGVMTLEEAMQKTVAYENMSYTAEQVFRVIGNCQK
;
A
#
# COMPACT_ATOMS: atom_id res chain seq x y z
N MET A 1 0.73 0.36 32.98
CA MET A 1 1.07 -0.46 31.79
C MET A 1 0.58 0.28 30.55
N LYS A 2 1.47 0.47 29.59
CA LYS A 2 1.19 1.14 28.32
C LYS A 2 1.17 0.11 27.20
N VAL A 3 0.06 0.02 26.47
CA VAL A 3 -0.17 -0.97 25.41
C VAL A 3 -0.38 -0.25 24.08
N ILE A 4 0.42 -0.59 23.08
CA ILE A 4 0.17 -0.17 21.70
C ILE A 4 -0.57 -1.30 20.98
N VAL A 5 -1.69 -0.97 20.34
CA VAL A 5 -2.47 -1.91 19.53
C VAL A 5 -2.34 -1.51 18.05
N ALA A 6 -1.62 -2.32 17.29
CA ALA A 6 -1.30 -2.10 15.88
C ALA A 6 -1.63 -3.37 15.06
N ILE A 7 -2.91 -3.58 14.81
CA ILE A 7 -3.47 -4.74 14.12
C ILE A 7 -3.82 -4.35 12.68
N ASP A 8 -3.35 -5.11 11.69
CA ASP A 8 -3.78 -4.93 10.31
C ASP A 8 -5.23 -5.37 10.11
N SER A 9 -5.84 -4.95 9.02
CA SER A 9 -7.23 -5.29 8.70
C SER A 9 -7.43 -6.81 8.64
N LEU A 10 -8.53 -7.27 9.22
CA LEU A 10 -9.04 -8.63 8.98
C LEU A 10 -9.86 -8.57 7.69
N LYS A 11 -9.19 -8.72 6.55
CA LYS A 11 -9.76 -8.49 5.20
C LYS A 11 -11.11 -9.16 5.03
N GLY A 12 -12.11 -8.37 4.62
CA GLY A 12 -13.49 -8.82 4.48
C GLY A 12 -14.32 -8.87 5.78
N SER A 13 -13.74 -8.48 6.93
CA SER A 13 -14.40 -8.48 8.24
C SER A 13 -14.21 -7.15 8.99
N LEU A 14 -13.03 -6.90 9.59
CA LEU A 14 -12.76 -5.70 10.37
C LEU A 14 -11.67 -4.84 9.70
N SER A 15 -11.88 -3.52 9.67
CA SER A 15 -10.79 -2.58 9.39
C SER A 15 -9.76 -2.60 10.53
N SER A 16 -8.54 -2.12 10.25
CA SER A 16 -7.48 -1.99 11.26
C SER A 16 -7.95 -1.22 12.51
N LEU A 17 -8.65 -0.10 12.32
CA LEU A 17 -9.21 0.69 13.43
C LEU A 17 -10.25 -0.08 14.25
N GLU A 18 -11.12 -0.87 13.59
CA GLU A 18 -12.14 -1.66 14.29
C GLU A 18 -11.53 -2.82 15.06
N ALA A 19 -10.54 -3.51 14.48
CA ALA A 19 -9.79 -4.55 15.18
C ALA A 19 -9.06 -3.97 16.41
N GLY A 20 -8.45 -2.79 16.25
CA GLY A 20 -7.83 -2.07 17.36
C GLY A 20 -8.80 -1.71 18.49
N LYS A 21 -9.99 -1.20 18.15
CA LYS A 21 -11.03 -0.87 19.14
C LYS A 21 -11.58 -2.11 19.85
N ALA A 22 -11.76 -3.22 19.12
CA ALA A 22 -12.18 -4.47 19.73
C ALA A 22 -11.15 -4.99 20.74
N ALA A 23 -9.87 -4.96 20.37
CA ALA A 23 -8.79 -5.33 21.29
C ALA A 23 -8.72 -4.38 22.51
N GLU A 24 -8.82 -3.06 22.31
CA GLU A 24 -8.88 -2.07 23.40
C GLU A 24 -10.00 -2.38 24.39
N GLU A 25 -11.21 -2.64 23.91
CA GLU A 25 -12.36 -2.97 24.76
C GLU A 25 -12.08 -4.20 25.62
N GLY A 26 -11.53 -5.27 25.05
CA GLY A 26 -11.14 -6.47 25.79
C GLY A 26 -10.04 -6.22 26.82
N ILE A 27 -9.00 -5.47 26.46
CA ILE A 27 -7.91 -5.10 27.36
C ILE A 27 -8.45 -4.28 28.53
N LYS A 28 -9.32 -3.30 28.27
CA LYS A 28 -9.92 -2.45 29.33
C LYS A 28 -10.80 -3.22 30.30
N ARG A 29 -11.50 -4.28 29.83
CA ARG A 29 -12.25 -5.15 30.74
C ARG A 29 -11.36 -5.93 31.70
N ALA A 30 -10.18 -6.35 31.24
CA ALA A 30 -9.20 -7.08 32.07
C ALA A 30 -8.36 -6.15 32.93
N MET A 31 -7.96 -5.01 32.40
CA MET A 31 -7.03 -4.04 32.99
C MET A 31 -7.54 -2.60 32.75
N PRO A 32 -8.50 -2.10 33.57
CA PRO A 32 -9.11 -0.77 33.38
C PRO A 32 -8.12 0.39 33.39
N GLU A 33 -7.01 0.26 34.15
CA GLU A 33 -5.96 1.30 34.29
C GLU A 33 -4.88 1.25 33.19
N ALA A 34 -4.95 0.31 32.22
CA ALA A 34 -3.99 0.28 31.13
C ALA A 34 -4.15 1.52 30.23
N GLU A 35 -3.06 2.18 29.89
CA GLU A 35 -3.01 3.18 28.84
C GLU A 35 -2.95 2.45 27.48
N ILE A 36 -3.92 2.66 26.61
CA ILE A 36 -3.99 1.97 25.31
C ILE A 36 -3.94 2.99 24.19
N ILE A 37 -3.04 2.77 23.24
CA ILE A 37 -2.88 3.59 22.05
C ILE A 37 -3.14 2.71 20.82
N ILE A 38 -4.21 3.02 20.09
CA ILE A 38 -4.52 2.33 18.82
C ILE A 38 -3.77 3.02 17.70
N LYS A 39 -3.02 2.22 16.94
CA LYS A 39 -2.29 2.62 15.74
C LYS A 39 -2.82 1.83 14.55
N PRO A 40 -3.77 2.36 13.77
CA PRO A 40 -4.21 1.69 12.55
C PRO A 40 -3.05 1.53 11.58
N VAL A 41 -2.90 0.33 11.04
CA VAL A 41 -1.81 -0.03 10.12
C VAL A 41 -2.36 -0.65 8.85
N ALA A 42 -1.54 -0.66 7.81
CA ALA A 42 -1.78 -1.33 6.54
C ALA A 42 -0.45 -1.77 5.93
N ASP A 43 -0.50 -2.63 4.92
CA ASP A 43 0.68 -3.15 4.24
C ASP A 43 1.15 -2.27 3.04
N GLY A 44 0.59 -1.07 2.88
CA GLY A 44 0.89 -0.18 1.75
C GLY A 44 -0.02 -0.39 0.53
N GLY A 45 -0.90 -1.40 0.59
CA GLY A 45 -1.91 -1.68 -0.43
C GLY A 45 -3.27 -1.04 -0.12
N GLU A 46 -4.34 -1.78 -0.42
CA GLU A 46 -5.72 -1.38 -0.15
C GLU A 46 -5.95 -1.09 1.34
N GLY A 47 -6.58 0.05 1.63
CA GLY A 47 -6.87 0.49 2.99
C GLY A 47 -5.81 1.38 3.63
N THR A 48 -4.68 1.62 2.97
CA THR A 48 -3.61 2.50 3.47
C THR A 48 -4.08 3.93 3.70
N VAL A 49 -4.87 4.50 2.75
CA VAL A 49 -5.47 5.83 2.90
C VAL A 49 -6.32 5.89 4.15
N SER A 50 -7.19 4.90 4.35
CA SER A 50 -8.09 4.86 5.52
C SER A 50 -7.31 4.68 6.83
N ALA A 51 -6.33 3.77 6.87
CA ALA A 51 -5.51 3.49 8.04
C ALA A 51 -4.69 4.72 8.47
N LEU A 52 -3.93 5.32 7.55
CA LEU A 52 -3.10 6.50 7.85
C LEU A 52 -3.96 7.72 8.21
N THR A 53 -5.03 7.96 7.46
CA THR A 53 -5.90 9.11 7.71
C THR A 53 -6.59 9.00 9.08
N SER A 54 -7.12 7.82 9.42
CA SER A 54 -7.77 7.59 10.72
C SER A 54 -6.78 7.57 11.87
N GLY A 55 -5.60 6.94 11.66
CA GLY A 55 -4.58 6.77 12.70
C GLY A 55 -3.84 8.06 13.05
N LEU A 56 -3.77 9.01 12.13
CA LEU A 56 -3.02 10.26 12.28
C LEU A 56 -3.91 11.50 12.30
N ASN A 57 -5.22 11.34 12.56
CA ASN A 57 -6.19 12.45 12.61
C ASN A 57 -6.20 13.30 11.34
N GLY A 58 -6.03 12.66 10.19
CA GLY A 58 -6.14 13.28 8.87
C GLY A 58 -7.60 13.45 8.45
N ARG A 59 -7.80 13.94 7.23
CA ARG A 59 -9.12 14.05 6.60
C ARG A 59 -9.11 13.42 5.22
N LEU A 60 -10.25 12.88 4.82
CA LEU A 60 -10.47 12.37 3.48
C LEU A 60 -10.91 13.52 2.55
N GLU A 61 -10.31 13.55 1.36
CA GLU A 61 -10.66 14.45 0.27
C GLU A 61 -11.17 13.65 -0.92
N LYS A 62 -12.04 14.27 -1.72
CA LYS A 62 -12.60 13.67 -2.94
C LYS A 62 -12.24 14.52 -4.14
N ALA A 63 -11.85 13.86 -5.22
CA ALA A 63 -11.58 14.48 -6.50
C ALA A 63 -12.31 13.72 -7.62
N GLU A 64 -12.75 14.44 -8.64
CA GLU A 64 -13.20 13.85 -9.88
C GLU A 64 -12.04 13.84 -10.86
N VAL A 65 -11.58 12.64 -11.23
CA VAL A 65 -10.40 12.44 -12.05
C VAL A 65 -10.69 11.50 -13.22
N THR A 66 -9.76 11.40 -14.14
CA THR A 66 -9.83 10.49 -15.29
C THR A 66 -9.57 9.06 -14.82
N GLY A 67 -10.53 8.17 -15.04
CA GLY A 67 -10.40 6.75 -14.77
C GLY A 67 -9.55 6.00 -15.80
N PRO A 68 -9.28 4.70 -15.58
CA PRO A 68 -8.38 3.92 -16.42
C PRO A 68 -8.85 3.77 -17.88
N LEU A 69 -10.13 3.90 -18.14
CA LEU A 69 -10.70 3.87 -19.50
C LEU A 69 -11.00 5.26 -20.08
N GLY A 70 -10.47 6.34 -19.48
CA GLY A 70 -10.68 7.72 -19.91
C GLY A 70 -11.97 8.40 -19.42
N GLN A 71 -12.88 7.66 -18.77
CA GLN A 71 -14.09 8.23 -18.16
C GLN A 71 -13.77 8.94 -16.84
N LYS A 72 -14.64 9.86 -16.40
CA LYS A 72 -14.49 10.48 -15.08
C LYS A 72 -14.93 9.52 -13.97
N VAL A 73 -14.11 9.44 -12.92
CA VAL A 73 -14.36 8.66 -11.69
C VAL A 73 -14.17 9.54 -10.46
N LYS A 74 -14.86 9.18 -9.38
CA LYS A 74 -14.66 9.81 -8.08
C LYS A 74 -13.61 9.02 -7.29
N ALA A 75 -12.49 9.64 -7.05
CA ALA A 75 -11.39 9.09 -6.27
C ALA A 75 -11.30 9.76 -4.90
N VAL A 76 -10.85 8.98 -3.90
CA VAL A 76 -10.67 9.44 -2.52
C VAL A 76 -9.19 9.35 -2.16
N TYR A 77 -8.66 10.36 -1.46
CA TYR A 77 -7.32 10.33 -0.90
C TYR A 77 -7.30 11.00 0.47
N GLY A 78 -6.24 10.77 1.26
CA GLY A 78 -6.09 11.34 2.60
C GLY A 78 -5.19 12.56 2.60
N ILE A 79 -5.45 13.52 3.50
CA ILE A 79 -4.53 14.60 3.86
C ILE A 79 -4.29 14.53 5.37
N LEU A 80 -3.04 14.32 5.76
CA LEU A 80 -2.61 14.30 7.14
C LEU A 80 -2.44 15.73 7.71
N PRO A 81 -2.39 15.91 9.05
CA PRO A 81 -2.26 17.24 9.67
C PRO A 81 -1.03 18.04 9.22
N ASP A 82 0.07 17.36 8.90
CA ASP A 82 1.31 17.95 8.36
C ASP A 82 1.27 18.23 6.86
N LYS A 83 0.07 18.09 6.24
CA LYS A 83 -0.18 18.21 4.80
C LYS A 83 0.50 17.13 3.93
N THR A 84 0.82 15.98 4.48
CA THR A 84 1.18 14.81 3.70
C THR A 84 -0.08 14.27 3.01
N ALA A 85 -0.03 14.10 1.68
CA ALA A 85 -1.09 13.43 0.92
C ALA A 85 -0.85 11.92 0.91
N VAL A 86 -1.89 11.15 1.19
CA VAL A 86 -1.88 9.67 1.10
C VAL A 86 -2.79 9.28 -0.06
N ILE A 87 -2.23 8.67 -1.10
CA ILE A 87 -2.93 8.31 -2.33
C ILE A 87 -2.80 6.81 -2.58
N GLU A 88 -3.90 6.14 -2.85
CA GLU A 88 -3.90 4.82 -3.48
C GLU A 88 -4.15 5.01 -4.98
N MET A 89 -3.21 4.59 -5.82
CA MET A 89 -3.35 4.73 -7.27
C MET A 89 -4.59 4.02 -7.81
N ALA A 90 -5.03 2.97 -7.13
CA ALA A 90 -6.20 2.18 -7.50
C ALA A 90 -7.52 2.97 -7.47
N GLU A 91 -7.60 4.06 -6.71
CA GLU A 91 -8.76 4.97 -6.71
C GLU A 91 -8.97 5.67 -8.07
N ALA A 92 -7.90 5.87 -8.84
CA ALA A 92 -7.94 6.53 -10.14
C ALA A 92 -7.65 5.57 -11.32
N ALA A 93 -6.82 4.54 -11.10
CA ALA A 93 -6.34 3.67 -12.18
C ALA A 93 -6.34 2.17 -11.79
N GLY A 94 -7.21 1.81 -10.85
CA GLY A 94 -7.31 0.46 -10.29
C GLY A 94 -8.10 -0.53 -11.13
N LEU A 95 -7.79 -1.81 -10.97
CA LEU A 95 -8.46 -2.91 -11.64
C LEU A 95 -9.97 -3.02 -11.33
N PRO A 96 -10.45 -2.68 -10.10
CA PRO A 96 -11.89 -2.66 -9.80
C PRO A 96 -12.69 -1.65 -10.63
N LEU A 97 -12.07 -0.61 -11.16
CA LEU A 97 -12.72 0.40 -12.01
C LEU A 97 -12.93 -0.09 -13.46
N VAL A 98 -12.36 -1.25 -13.81
CA VAL A 98 -12.44 -1.80 -15.16
C VAL A 98 -13.29 -3.08 -15.14
N PRO A 99 -14.47 -3.09 -15.79
CA PRO A 99 -15.27 -4.29 -15.98
C PRO A 99 -14.43 -5.41 -16.60
N VAL A 100 -14.67 -6.65 -16.18
CA VAL A 100 -13.84 -7.81 -16.58
C VAL A 100 -13.76 -7.97 -18.11
N ASP A 101 -14.87 -7.74 -18.81
CA ASP A 101 -14.99 -7.80 -20.27
C ASP A 101 -14.31 -6.63 -21.01
N LYS A 102 -13.90 -5.57 -20.29
CA LYS A 102 -13.21 -4.39 -20.84
C LYS A 102 -11.75 -4.29 -20.40
N ARG A 103 -11.23 -5.31 -19.71
CA ARG A 103 -9.83 -5.32 -19.29
C ARG A 103 -8.91 -5.43 -20.49
N ASN A 104 -8.12 -4.39 -20.72
CA ASN A 104 -7.12 -4.34 -21.78
C ASN A 104 -6.00 -3.38 -21.38
N PRO A 105 -4.84 -3.88 -20.94
CA PRO A 105 -3.73 -3.03 -20.47
C PRO A 105 -3.04 -2.23 -21.58
N MET A 106 -3.36 -2.50 -22.86
CA MET A 106 -2.92 -1.67 -23.98
C MET A 106 -3.61 -0.31 -24.02
N GLU A 107 -4.84 -0.22 -23.46
CA GLU A 107 -5.71 0.95 -23.60
C GLU A 107 -5.80 1.80 -22.30
N THR A 108 -5.51 1.18 -21.14
CA THR A 108 -5.71 1.81 -19.83
C THR A 108 -4.62 2.82 -19.49
N THR A 109 -5.01 3.89 -18.76
CA THR A 109 -4.13 5.01 -18.45
C THR A 109 -4.02 5.30 -16.94
N THR A 110 -2.85 5.80 -16.53
CA THR A 110 -2.59 6.35 -15.20
C THR A 110 -2.88 7.84 -15.07
N TYR A 111 -3.50 8.47 -16.06
CA TYR A 111 -3.70 9.94 -16.10
C TYR A 111 -4.35 10.50 -14.83
N GLY A 112 -5.36 9.83 -14.31
CA GLY A 112 -6.04 10.25 -13.08
C GLY A 112 -5.17 10.24 -11.83
N VAL A 113 -4.09 9.46 -11.81
CA VAL A 113 -3.12 9.49 -10.70
C VAL A 113 -2.39 10.83 -10.66
N GLY A 114 -1.99 11.35 -11.83
CA GLY A 114 -1.40 12.69 -11.94
C GLY A 114 -2.39 13.80 -11.58
N GLU A 115 -3.68 13.65 -11.98
CA GLU A 115 -4.74 14.58 -11.56
C GLU A 115 -4.92 14.59 -10.03
N LEU A 116 -4.84 13.40 -9.33
CA LEU A 116 -4.88 13.34 -7.87
C LEU A 116 -3.70 14.06 -7.22
N ILE A 117 -2.48 13.86 -7.74
CA ILE A 117 -1.28 14.55 -7.26
C ILE A 117 -1.44 16.07 -7.41
N SER A 118 -1.87 16.54 -8.59
CA SER A 118 -2.11 17.94 -8.84
C SER A 118 -3.16 18.53 -7.90
N HIS A 119 -4.29 17.82 -7.72
CA HIS A 119 -5.34 18.23 -6.80
C HIS A 119 -4.87 18.31 -5.33
N ALA A 120 -3.99 17.42 -4.89
CA ALA A 120 -3.38 17.48 -3.56
C ALA A 120 -2.38 18.65 -3.45
N MET A 121 -1.59 18.93 -4.50
CA MET A 121 -0.71 20.12 -4.55
C MET A 121 -1.49 21.42 -4.44
N ASP A 122 -2.68 21.52 -5.05
CA ASP A 122 -3.57 22.67 -4.93
C ASP A 122 -4.08 22.92 -3.50
N ARG A 123 -4.10 21.85 -2.67
CA ARG A 123 -4.42 21.92 -1.23
C ARG A 123 -3.20 22.16 -0.36
N GLY A 124 -2.05 22.43 -0.98
CA GLY A 124 -0.80 22.74 -0.31
C GLY A 124 -0.01 21.54 0.15
N CYS A 125 -0.33 20.32 -0.32
CA CYS A 125 0.49 19.15 -0.06
C CYS A 125 1.81 19.22 -0.87
N ARG A 126 2.91 18.76 -0.22
CA ARG A 126 4.24 18.64 -0.85
C ARG A 126 4.91 17.33 -0.48
N LYS A 127 4.36 16.59 0.46
CA LYS A 127 4.78 15.24 0.80
C LYS A 127 3.71 14.26 0.36
N PHE A 128 4.10 13.17 -0.26
CA PHE A 128 3.20 12.18 -0.82
C PHE A 128 3.60 10.78 -0.37
N ILE A 129 2.65 10.05 0.16
CA ILE A 129 2.71 8.58 0.33
C ILE A 129 1.78 8.01 -0.73
N VAL A 130 2.32 7.22 -1.66
CA VAL A 130 1.54 6.69 -2.78
C VAL A 130 1.61 5.16 -2.79
N GLY A 131 0.49 4.52 -2.51
CA GLY A 131 0.32 3.08 -2.70
C GLY A 131 0.09 2.77 -4.19
N ILE A 132 0.92 1.92 -4.76
CA ILE A 132 0.84 1.60 -6.20
C ILE A 132 0.37 0.17 -6.51
N GLY A 133 -0.30 -0.48 -5.54
CA GLY A 133 -0.97 -1.77 -5.71
C GLY A 133 -2.28 -1.68 -6.50
N GLY A 134 -2.76 -2.85 -7.00
CA GLY A 134 -4.10 -2.98 -7.57
C GLY A 134 -4.35 -2.34 -8.94
N SER A 135 -3.31 -2.01 -9.72
CA SER A 135 -3.40 -1.29 -10.99
C SER A 135 -4.09 -2.07 -12.12
N ALA A 136 -4.81 -1.34 -12.99
CA ALA A 136 -5.34 -1.83 -14.26
C ALA A 136 -4.43 -1.53 -15.46
N THR A 137 -3.35 -0.81 -15.27
CA THR A 137 -2.56 -0.12 -16.29
C THR A 137 -1.22 -0.79 -16.57
N ASN A 138 -0.67 -0.54 -17.76
CA ASN A 138 0.67 -0.96 -18.18
C ASN A 138 1.33 0.13 -19.07
N ASP A 139 1.01 1.39 -18.81
CA ASP A 139 1.39 2.55 -19.61
C ASP A 139 2.72 3.20 -19.19
N GLY A 140 3.52 2.51 -18.34
CA GLY A 140 4.79 3.04 -17.86
C GLY A 140 4.65 4.27 -16.96
N GLY A 141 3.43 4.65 -16.56
CA GLY A 141 3.14 5.89 -15.85
C GLY A 141 3.08 7.13 -16.76
N SER A 142 3.11 6.95 -18.08
CA SER A 142 3.06 8.07 -19.04
C SER A 142 1.82 8.94 -18.86
N GLY A 143 0.65 8.33 -18.63
CA GLY A 143 -0.57 9.09 -18.36
C GLY A 143 -0.45 9.99 -17.12
N MET A 144 0.09 9.49 -16.01
CA MET A 144 0.35 10.30 -14.81
C MET A 144 1.24 11.50 -15.13
N LEU A 145 2.33 11.25 -15.86
CA LEU A 145 3.27 12.30 -16.25
C LEU A 145 2.63 13.34 -17.19
N GLN A 146 1.76 12.90 -18.14
CA GLN A 146 0.99 13.82 -18.99
C GLN A 146 0.09 14.76 -18.15
N ALA A 147 -0.63 14.21 -17.16
CA ALA A 147 -1.47 15.01 -16.28
C ALA A 147 -0.67 16.02 -15.43
N LEU A 148 0.62 15.74 -15.18
CA LEU A 148 1.55 16.61 -14.47
C LEU A 148 2.30 17.59 -15.38
N GLY A 149 2.01 17.59 -16.70
CA GLY A 149 2.57 18.54 -17.67
C GLY A 149 3.77 18.02 -18.44
N CYS A 150 4.08 16.74 -18.41
CA CYS A 150 5.06 16.15 -19.31
C CYS A 150 4.44 15.90 -20.68
N HIS A 151 5.13 16.25 -21.75
CA HIS A 151 4.65 16.03 -23.12
C HIS A 151 5.45 14.92 -23.80
N PHE A 152 4.74 14.06 -24.51
CA PHE A 152 5.25 12.90 -25.21
C PHE A 152 4.89 12.97 -26.66
N TYR A 153 5.86 13.08 -27.57
CA TYR A 153 5.62 13.35 -28.98
C TYR A 153 6.05 12.19 -29.87
N LYS A 154 5.23 11.94 -30.90
CA LYS A 154 5.57 11.09 -32.03
C LYS A 154 6.53 11.82 -32.97
N LYS A 155 7.10 11.09 -33.94
CA LYS A 155 8.06 11.64 -34.93
C LYS A 155 7.51 12.82 -35.73
N ASP A 156 6.19 12.86 -35.95
CA ASP A 156 5.50 13.96 -36.67
C ASP A 156 5.17 15.15 -35.74
N GLY A 157 5.59 15.15 -34.49
CA GLY A 157 5.32 16.19 -33.51
C GLY A 157 3.92 16.16 -32.88
N ILE A 158 3.12 15.13 -33.19
CA ILE A 158 1.81 14.93 -32.56
C ILE A 158 2.01 14.27 -31.19
N GLU A 159 1.32 14.76 -30.18
CA GLU A 159 1.35 14.19 -28.84
C GLU A 159 0.69 12.81 -28.82
N ILE A 160 1.28 11.85 -28.06
CA ILE A 160 0.70 10.51 -27.92
C ILE A 160 -0.59 10.55 -27.12
N GLY A 161 -1.49 9.61 -27.37
CA GLY A 161 -2.70 9.38 -26.60
C GLY A 161 -2.45 8.55 -25.33
N PHE A 162 -3.53 7.99 -24.76
CA PHE A 162 -3.47 7.14 -23.57
C PHE A 162 -3.16 5.68 -23.91
N GLY A 163 -2.55 5.01 -22.92
CA GLY A 163 -2.32 3.60 -22.90
C GLY A 163 -0.99 3.15 -23.50
N ALA A 164 -0.59 1.94 -23.16
CA ALA A 164 0.68 1.35 -23.59
C ALA A 164 0.84 1.28 -25.11
N LYS A 165 -0.26 1.13 -25.86
CA LYS A 165 -0.25 1.08 -27.32
C LYS A 165 0.39 2.29 -28.00
N GLU A 166 0.33 3.44 -27.36
CA GLU A 166 0.86 4.70 -27.88
C GLU A 166 2.38 4.82 -27.68
N LEU A 167 2.94 4.13 -26.70
CA LEU A 167 4.36 4.21 -26.33
C LEU A 167 5.29 3.71 -27.45
N LYS A 168 4.82 2.80 -28.30
CA LYS A 168 5.60 2.31 -29.46
C LYS A 168 5.96 3.38 -30.49
N ASP A 169 5.16 4.44 -30.57
CA ASP A 169 5.31 5.52 -31.55
C ASP A 169 5.99 6.76 -30.91
N LEU A 170 6.41 6.66 -29.64
CA LEU A 170 7.07 7.74 -28.92
C LEU A 170 8.47 8.02 -29.49
N GLU A 171 8.76 9.29 -29.77
CA GLU A 171 10.06 9.73 -30.31
C GLU A 171 10.79 10.68 -29.36
N THR A 172 10.06 11.62 -28.74
CA THR A 172 10.66 12.62 -27.85
C THR A 172 9.78 12.88 -26.63
N ILE A 173 10.47 13.23 -25.52
CA ILE A 173 9.84 13.59 -24.24
C ILE A 173 10.27 15.00 -23.88
N ASP A 174 9.31 15.85 -23.58
CA ASP A 174 9.52 17.19 -23.07
C ASP A 174 9.03 17.30 -21.62
N THR A 175 9.97 17.56 -20.72
CA THR A 175 9.72 17.73 -19.29
C THR A 175 9.71 19.18 -18.83
N GLU A 176 9.89 20.18 -19.73
CA GLU A 176 10.01 21.59 -19.37
C GLU A 176 8.71 22.16 -18.81
N ALA A 177 7.57 21.63 -19.29
CA ALA A 177 6.24 22.02 -18.85
C ALA A 177 5.72 21.29 -17.61
N LEU A 178 6.50 20.36 -17.03
CA LEU A 178 6.16 19.74 -15.75
C LEU A 178 5.85 20.81 -14.70
N ASP A 179 4.79 20.57 -13.92
CA ASP A 179 4.38 21.49 -12.86
C ASP A 179 5.56 21.81 -11.94
N LYS A 180 5.93 23.07 -11.87
CA LYS A 180 7.13 23.53 -11.13
C LYS A 180 7.07 23.20 -9.64
N ARG A 181 5.87 23.02 -9.09
CA ARG A 181 5.66 22.64 -7.68
C ARG A 181 6.19 21.24 -7.37
N LEU A 182 6.33 20.36 -8.37
CA LEU A 182 6.90 19.02 -8.21
C LEU A 182 8.33 19.03 -7.67
N LYS A 183 9.11 20.11 -7.95
CA LYS A 183 10.46 20.28 -7.41
C LYS A 183 10.50 20.46 -5.89
N GLU A 184 9.38 20.84 -5.28
CA GLU A 184 9.22 21.00 -3.84
C GLU A 184 8.61 19.73 -3.19
N CYS A 185 8.21 18.75 -4.01
CA CYS A 185 7.53 17.56 -3.55
C CYS A 185 8.49 16.41 -3.25
N THR A 186 8.12 15.61 -2.27
CA THR A 186 8.75 14.32 -1.96
C THR A 186 7.73 13.21 -2.10
N PHE A 187 8.15 12.07 -2.68
CA PHE A 187 7.29 10.93 -2.97
C PHE A 187 7.86 9.68 -2.32
N GLU A 188 7.15 9.13 -1.35
CA GLU A 188 7.38 7.80 -0.80
C GLU A 188 6.39 6.83 -1.46
N ILE A 189 6.92 5.83 -2.18
CA ILE A 189 6.13 4.94 -3.01
C ILE A 189 6.09 3.56 -2.38
N ALA A 190 4.92 3.17 -1.90
CA ALA A 190 4.69 1.86 -1.30
C ALA A 190 4.71 0.77 -2.39
N CYS A 191 5.78 -0.01 -2.43
CA CYS A 191 6.07 -1.00 -3.46
C CYS A 191 6.69 -2.25 -2.86
N ASP A 192 5.95 -3.38 -2.89
CA ASP A 192 6.37 -4.66 -2.31
C ASP A 192 6.95 -5.63 -3.34
N VAL A 193 7.19 -5.16 -4.57
CA VAL A 193 7.80 -5.95 -5.65
C VAL A 193 9.15 -5.37 -6.04
N THR A 194 10.10 -6.23 -6.41
CA THR A 194 11.47 -5.84 -6.71
C THR A 194 11.89 -6.09 -8.16
N ASN A 195 10.95 -6.56 -8.98
CA ASN A 195 11.21 -6.89 -10.37
C ASN A 195 11.60 -5.65 -11.21
N PRO A 196 12.38 -5.83 -12.30
CA PRO A 196 12.67 -4.76 -13.26
C PRO A 196 11.45 -4.40 -14.11
N LEU A 197 11.52 -3.29 -14.84
CA LEU A 197 10.42 -2.81 -15.69
C LEU A 197 10.05 -3.80 -16.79
N CYS A 198 11.04 -4.33 -17.51
CA CYS A 198 10.88 -5.13 -18.72
C CYS A 198 11.50 -6.53 -18.60
N GLY A 199 11.24 -7.38 -19.60
CA GLY A 199 11.80 -8.72 -19.72
C GLY A 199 10.92 -9.79 -19.10
N THR A 200 11.47 -11.00 -18.96
CA THR A 200 10.71 -12.20 -18.54
C THR A 200 10.12 -12.10 -17.12
N THR A 201 10.65 -11.21 -16.31
CA THR A 201 10.16 -10.90 -14.95
C THR A 201 9.61 -9.48 -14.85
N GLY A 202 9.44 -8.80 -15.97
CA GLY A 202 8.97 -7.41 -16.04
C GLY A 202 7.44 -7.27 -15.88
N ALA A 203 6.99 -6.04 -16.01
CA ALA A 203 5.60 -5.63 -15.78
C ALA A 203 4.60 -6.37 -16.66
N SER A 204 4.94 -6.50 -17.94
CA SER A 204 4.08 -7.15 -18.92
C SER A 204 3.99 -8.64 -18.68
N ALA A 205 5.14 -9.32 -18.51
CA ALA A 205 5.19 -10.76 -18.35
C ALA A 205 4.49 -11.27 -17.08
N VAL A 206 4.70 -10.59 -15.95
CA VAL A 206 4.23 -11.07 -14.64
C VAL A 206 2.84 -10.53 -14.28
N PHE A 207 2.54 -9.27 -14.59
CA PHE A 207 1.35 -8.61 -14.05
C PHE A 207 0.28 -8.25 -15.08
N ALA A 208 0.59 -8.25 -16.40
CA ALA A 208 -0.41 -7.90 -17.40
C ALA A 208 -1.50 -8.97 -17.63
N PRO A 209 -1.26 -10.29 -17.45
CA PRO A 209 -2.31 -11.30 -17.62
C PRO A 209 -3.54 -11.05 -16.75
N GLN A 210 -3.39 -10.71 -15.47
CA GLN A 210 -4.51 -10.39 -14.58
C GLN A 210 -5.28 -9.11 -15.00
N LYS A 211 -4.64 -8.25 -15.81
CA LYS A 211 -5.22 -7.02 -16.36
C LYS A 211 -5.91 -7.26 -17.71
N GLY A 212 -5.94 -8.52 -18.19
CA GLY A 212 -6.61 -8.92 -19.42
C GLY A 212 -5.71 -9.05 -20.65
N ALA A 213 -4.38 -9.07 -20.49
CA ALA A 213 -3.47 -9.31 -21.60
C ALA A 213 -3.45 -10.79 -22.01
N ASP A 214 -3.53 -11.05 -23.30
CA ASP A 214 -3.21 -12.33 -23.90
C ASP A 214 -1.70 -12.43 -24.24
N GLU A 215 -1.25 -13.63 -24.68
CA GLU A 215 0.17 -13.88 -25.00
C GLU A 215 0.72 -12.94 -26.08
N ALA A 216 -0.09 -12.59 -27.08
CA ALA A 216 0.33 -11.67 -28.15
C ALA A 216 0.46 -10.23 -27.66
N MET A 217 -0.35 -9.83 -26.67
CA MET A 217 -0.25 -8.53 -26.04
C MET A 217 0.99 -8.43 -25.14
N LEU A 218 1.40 -9.52 -24.45
CA LEU A 218 2.55 -9.48 -23.54
C LEU A 218 3.82 -9.01 -24.23
N VAL A 219 4.09 -9.51 -25.42
CA VAL A 219 5.26 -9.12 -26.23
C VAL A 219 5.20 -7.63 -26.59
N LYS A 220 4.05 -7.17 -27.10
CA LYS A 220 3.85 -5.77 -27.51
C LYS A 220 3.96 -4.80 -26.33
N LEU A 221 3.43 -5.19 -25.17
CA LEU A 221 3.50 -4.40 -23.94
C LEU A 221 4.94 -4.28 -23.45
N ASP A 222 5.72 -5.36 -23.50
CA ASP A 222 7.11 -5.35 -23.05
C ASP A 222 8.01 -4.53 -23.99
N GLU A 223 7.81 -4.67 -25.30
CA GLU A 223 8.47 -3.84 -26.32
C GLU A 223 8.14 -2.36 -26.14
N ALA A 224 6.87 -2.01 -25.87
CA ALA A 224 6.41 -0.65 -25.65
C ALA A 224 7.04 -0.03 -24.39
N LEU A 225 7.09 -0.76 -23.28
CA LEU A 225 7.75 -0.31 -22.05
C LEU A 225 9.27 -0.19 -22.21
N SER A 226 9.91 -1.12 -22.91
CA SER A 226 11.34 -1.05 -23.22
C SER A 226 11.67 0.19 -24.05
N HIS A 227 10.87 0.43 -25.08
CA HIS A 227 11.02 1.62 -25.92
C HIS A 227 10.81 2.92 -25.13
N PHE A 228 9.77 2.95 -24.27
CA PHE A 228 9.54 4.08 -23.36
C PHE A 228 10.75 4.35 -22.44
N ALA A 229 11.35 3.29 -21.88
CA ALA A 229 12.56 3.41 -21.07
C ALA A 229 13.74 3.95 -21.86
N ASP A 230 13.94 3.50 -23.13
CA ASP A 230 15.03 3.99 -24.00
C ASP A 230 14.87 5.49 -24.32
N VAL A 231 13.66 5.96 -24.59
CA VAL A 231 13.41 7.38 -24.85
C VAL A 231 13.52 8.20 -23.56
N SER A 232 13.06 7.65 -22.43
CA SER A 232 13.22 8.28 -21.12
C SER A 232 14.69 8.45 -20.73
N GLU A 233 15.52 7.43 -20.94
CA GLU A 233 16.97 7.50 -20.70
C GLU A 233 17.63 8.62 -21.50
N LYS A 234 17.27 8.74 -22.79
CA LYS A 234 17.79 9.82 -23.63
C LYS A 234 17.37 11.21 -23.14
N ALA A 235 16.13 11.36 -22.65
CA ALA A 235 15.61 12.63 -22.16
C ALA A 235 16.15 13.03 -20.79
N LEU A 236 16.37 12.07 -19.89
CA LEU A 236 16.70 12.30 -18.48
C LEU A 236 18.19 12.07 -18.15
N GLY A 237 18.90 11.30 -18.98
CA GLY A 237 20.31 10.92 -18.75
C GLY A 237 20.47 9.83 -17.66
N VAL A 238 19.40 9.17 -17.25
CA VAL A 238 19.42 8.08 -16.25
C VAL A 238 18.55 6.90 -16.72
N ASP A 239 19.02 5.67 -16.48
CA ASP A 239 18.30 4.44 -16.76
C ASP A 239 17.89 3.75 -15.45
N ASN A 240 16.61 3.83 -15.11
CA ASN A 240 16.02 3.21 -13.94
C ASN A 240 15.20 1.94 -14.27
N ARG A 241 15.26 1.40 -15.50
CA ARG A 241 14.49 0.22 -15.89
C ARG A 241 14.77 -1.01 -15.03
N ASN A 242 16.00 -1.14 -14.50
CA ASN A 242 16.43 -2.25 -13.65
C ASN A 242 16.35 -1.92 -12.16
N MET A 243 15.86 -0.76 -11.78
CA MET A 243 15.67 -0.39 -10.38
C MET A 243 14.64 -1.33 -9.73
N PRO A 244 14.89 -1.85 -8.51
CA PRO A 244 13.89 -2.62 -7.79
C PRO A 244 12.58 -1.86 -7.65
N GLY A 245 11.47 -2.49 -8.07
CA GLY A 245 10.15 -1.85 -8.03
C GLY A 245 9.77 -1.05 -9.29
N ALA A 246 10.65 -0.90 -10.28
CA ALA A 246 10.32 -0.25 -11.53
C ALA A 246 9.11 -0.87 -12.23
N VAL A 247 8.91 -2.17 -12.08
CA VAL A 247 7.79 -2.97 -12.57
C VAL A 247 6.43 -2.52 -12.06
N ALA A 248 6.37 -1.97 -10.85
CA ALA A 248 5.14 -1.83 -10.08
C ALA A 248 4.10 -0.98 -10.83
N ALA A 249 2.85 -1.44 -10.74
CA ALA A 249 1.70 -0.81 -11.39
C ALA A 249 1.88 -0.60 -12.91
N GLY A 250 2.53 -1.56 -13.59
CA GLY A 250 2.73 -1.47 -15.04
C GLY A 250 3.71 -0.38 -15.45
N GLY A 251 4.75 -0.14 -14.63
CA GLY A 251 5.79 0.84 -14.85
C GLY A 251 5.55 2.19 -14.16
N LEU A 252 4.49 2.34 -13.38
CA LEU A 252 4.29 3.56 -12.60
C LEU A 252 5.43 3.79 -11.59
N GLY A 253 5.99 2.70 -11.00
CA GLY A 253 7.19 2.76 -10.16
C GLY A 253 8.39 3.35 -10.90
N PHE A 254 8.63 2.94 -12.15
CA PHE A 254 9.64 3.52 -13.02
C PHE A 254 9.43 5.03 -13.22
N ALA A 255 8.18 5.45 -13.50
CA ALA A 255 7.87 6.87 -13.71
C ALA A 255 8.13 7.71 -12.45
N PHE A 256 7.70 7.24 -11.27
CA PHE A 256 7.98 7.94 -10.02
C PHE A 256 9.49 8.09 -9.77
N ALA A 257 10.24 7.00 -9.92
CA ALA A 257 11.68 7.02 -9.69
C ALA A 257 12.43 7.92 -10.68
N SER A 258 12.10 7.82 -11.99
CA SER A 258 12.85 8.48 -13.05
C SER A 258 12.52 9.97 -13.17
N TYR A 259 11.25 10.37 -13.01
CA TYR A 259 10.79 11.73 -13.29
C TYR A 259 10.53 12.56 -12.04
N LEU A 260 10.14 11.94 -10.94
CA LEU A 260 9.71 12.63 -9.73
C LEU A 260 10.62 12.39 -8.52
N GLY A 261 11.72 11.64 -8.69
CA GLY A 261 12.64 11.30 -7.60
C GLY A 261 11.98 10.49 -6.49
N GLY A 262 10.98 9.67 -6.84
CA GLY A 262 10.24 8.84 -5.89
C GLY A 262 11.11 7.77 -5.24
N ASP A 263 11.00 7.64 -3.92
CA ASP A 263 11.65 6.61 -3.10
C ASP A 263 10.73 5.40 -3.00
N LEU A 264 11.12 4.29 -3.66
CA LEU A 264 10.35 3.04 -3.67
C LEU A 264 10.79 2.18 -2.48
N ARG A 265 9.86 1.96 -1.55
CA ARG A 265 10.11 1.22 -0.32
C ARG A 265 8.97 0.24 -0.03
N PRO A 266 9.22 -0.82 0.76
CA PRO A 266 8.14 -1.68 1.24
C PRO A 266 7.03 -0.85 1.91
N GLY A 267 5.78 -1.12 1.50
CA GLY A 267 4.64 -0.32 1.96
C GLY A 267 4.48 -0.34 3.47
N VAL A 268 4.72 -1.49 4.08
CA VAL A 268 4.69 -1.64 5.54
C VAL A 268 5.69 -0.71 6.24
N GLU A 269 6.89 -0.52 5.69
CA GLU A 269 7.90 0.35 6.31
C GLU A 269 7.45 1.82 6.30
N ILE A 270 6.92 2.29 5.17
CA ILE A 270 6.39 3.65 5.02
C ILE A 270 5.25 3.90 6.02
N VAL A 271 4.31 2.94 6.10
CA VAL A 271 3.19 3.05 7.04
C VAL A 271 3.68 3.06 8.49
N LEU A 272 4.61 2.17 8.83
CA LEU A 272 5.14 2.09 10.20
C LEU A 272 5.96 3.33 10.59
N ASP A 273 6.71 3.92 9.66
CA ASP A 273 7.42 5.19 9.91
C ASP A 273 6.43 6.31 10.26
N ALA A 274 5.27 6.32 9.59
CA ALA A 274 4.24 7.33 9.84
C ALA A 274 3.45 7.10 11.14
N VAL A 275 3.10 5.85 11.50
CA VAL A 275 2.16 5.58 12.60
C VAL A 275 2.80 5.13 13.91
N LEU A 276 4.04 4.60 13.87
CA LEU A 276 4.75 4.05 15.02
C LEU A 276 6.09 4.74 15.27
N PRO A 277 6.09 6.01 15.73
CA PRO A 277 7.32 6.72 16.02
C PRO A 277 8.08 6.00 17.16
N GLU A 278 9.41 5.94 17.04
CA GLU A 278 10.29 5.25 17.98
C GLU A 278 10.08 5.66 19.44
N LYS A 279 9.77 6.93 19.68
CA LYS A 279 9.51 7.45 21.02
C LYS A 279 8.33 6.74 21.68
N GLU A 280 7.23 6.53 20.95
CA GLU A 280 6.05 5.88 21.51
C GLU A 280 6.32 4.40 21.80
N LEU A 281 7.06 3.72 20.92
CA LEU A 281 7.47 2.32 21.14
C LEU A 281 8.38 2.19 22.37
N SER A 282 9.30 3.14 22.60
CA SER A 282 10.21 3.11 23.75
C SER A 282 9.48 3.28 25.10
N GLU A 283 8.27 3.79 25.10
CA GLU A 283 7.43 3.98 26.28
C GLU A 283 6.41 2.84 26.48
N ALA A 284 6.30 1.92 25.52
CA ALA A 284 5.33 0.83 25.56
C ALA A 284 5.86 -0.40 26.28
N ASP A 285 5.02 -1.01 27.12
CA ASP A 285 5.31 -2.29 27.79
C ASP A 285 4.96 -3.46 26.85
N ILE A 286 3.82 -3.34 26.17
CA ILE A 286 3.25 -4.39 25.29
C ILE A 286 2.85 -3.79 23.97
N VAL A 287 3.16 -4.52 22.89
CA VAL A 287 2.64 -4.26 21.54
C VAL A 287 1.76 -5.43 21.12
N VAL A 288 0.52 -5.15 20.81
CA VAL A 288 -0.43 -6.11 20.23
C VAL A 288 -0.49 -5.85 18.73
N THR A 289 -0.16 -6.86 17.95
CA THR A 289 -0.27 -6.82 16.48
C THR A 289 -1.14 -7.98 15.99
N GLY A 290 -1.40 -8.05 14.70
CA GLY A 290 -2.21 -9.12 14.13
C GLY A 290 -2.68 -8.83 12.72
N GLU A 291 -3.39 -9.82 12.16
CA GLU A 291 -3.98 -9.78 10.82
C GLU A 291 -5.07 -10.85 10.66
N GLY A 292 -5.73 -10.90 9.49
CA GLY A 292 -6.78 -11.91 9.25
C GLY A 292 -6.26 -13.36 9.27
N ARG A 293 -5.06 -13.61 8.73
CA ARG A 293 -4.42 -14.93 8.72
C ARG A 293 -2.91 -14.81 8.89
N PHE A 294 -2.42 -15.35 9.99
CA PHE A 294 -0.99 -15.41 10.30
C PHE A 294 -0.41 -16.73 9.80
N ASP A 295 0.36 -16.68 8.73
CA ASP A 295 0.91 -17.85 8.03
C ASP A 295 2.39 -17.66 7.63
N GLY A 296 2.91 -18.59 6.82
CA GLY A 296 4.29 -18.55 6.34
C GLY A 296 4.61 -17.29 5.51
N GLN A 297 3.62 -16.67 4.85
CA GLN A 297 3.83 -15.41 4.12
C GLN A 297 3.99 -14.22 5.07
N THR A 298 3.35 -14.25 6.23
CA THR A 298 3.52 -13.23 7.28
C THR A 298 4.97 -13.12 7.69
N ALA A 299 5.67 -14.26 7.83
CA ALA A 299 7.09 -14.33 8.15
C ALA A 299 8.02 -13.72 7.07
N MET A 300 7.50 -13.41 5.88
CA MET A 300 8.26 -12.77 4.80
C MET A 300 8.25 -11.23 4.87
N GLY A 301 7.76 -10.63 5.97
CA GLY A 301 7.87 -9.18 6.20
C GLY A 301 6.56 -8.40 6.08
N LYS A 302 5.39 -9.06 6.25
CA LYS A 302 4.11 -8.34 6.36
C LYS A 302 4.03 -7.48 7.63
N ALA A 303 3.01 -6.65 7.74
CA ALA A 303 2.82 -5.68 8.82
C ALA A 303 3.05 -6.24 10.23
N PRO A 304 2.52 -7.41 10.63
CA PRO A 304 2.76 -7.93 11.98
C PRO A 304 4.23 -8.18 12.30
N VAL A 305 5.02 -8.67 11.33
CA VAL A 305 6.44 -8.93 11.53
C VAL A 305 7.26 -7.64 11.57
N GLY A 306 6.94 -6.67 10.72
CA GLY A 306 7.56 -5.35 10.75
C GLY A 306 7.35 -4.63 12.08
N ILE A 307 6.11 -4.68 12.61
CA ILE A 307 5.75 -4.13 13.93
C ILE A 307 6.51 -4.85 15.03
N ALA A 308 6.49 -6.19 15.02
CA ALA A 308 7.16 -7.02 16.01
C ALA A 308 8.67 -6.74 16.10
N LYS A 309 9.34 -6.59 14.96
CA LYS A 309 10.76 -6.25 14.90
C LYS A 309 11.04 -4.93 15.59
N ARG A 310 10.32 -3.86 15.23
CA ARG A 310 10.48 -2.53 15.84
C ARG A 310 10.19 -2.54 17.35
N ALA A 311 9.16 -3.28 17.77
CA ALA A 311 8.78 -3.41 19.17
C ALA A 311 9.85 -4.17 19.98
N LYS A 312 10.41 -5.24 19.43
CA LYS A 312 11.48 -6.03 20.08
C LYS A 312 12.79 -5.24 20.22
N GLU A 313 13.12 -4.40 19.26
CA GLU A 313 14.28 -3.49 19.35
C GLU A 313 14.16 -2.50 20.52
N LYS A 314 12.92 -2.22 20.98
CA LYS A 314 12.65 -1.36 22.15
C LYS A 314 12.36 -2.17 23.44
N GLY A 315 12.45 -3.51 23.40
CA GLY A 315 12.26 -4.38 24.57
C GLY A 315 10.80 -4.65 24.92
N CYS A 316 9.84 -4.34 24.05
CA CYS A 316 8.43 -4.58 24.30
C CYS A 316 8.10 -6.09 24.28
N MET A 317 7.10 -6.49 25.07
CA MET A 317 6.41 -7.76 24.86
C MET A 317 5.53 -7.65 23.62
N VAL A 318 5.58 -8.65 22.74
CA VAL A 318 4.82 -8.63 21.47
C VAL A 318 3.82 -9.80 21.43
N LEU A 319 2.54 -9.46 21.30
CA LEU A 319 1.43 -10.39 21.18
C LEU A 319 0.78 -10.28 19.82
N VAL A 320 0.41 -11.42 19.26
CA VAL A 320 -0.28 -11.50 17.96
C VAL A 320 -1.71 -12.01 18.18
N PHE A 321 -2.69 -11.26 17.67
CA PHE A 321 -4.08 -11.71 17.56
C PHE A 321 -4.44 -11.85 16.07
N ALA A 322 -4.89 -13.03 15.66
CA ALA A 322 -5.19 -13.28 14.25
C ALA A 322 -6.50 -14.05 14.07
N GLY A 323 -7.17 -13.82 12.95
CA GLY A 323 -8.39 -14.55 12.60
C GLY A 323 -8.13 -16.05 12.51
N SER A 324 -7.00 -16.44 11.90
CA SER A 324 -6.51 -17.81 11.89
C SER A 324 -4.98 -17.84 12.00
N ILE A 325 -4.45 -18.92 12.52
CA ILE A 325 -3.01 -19.10 12.75
C ILE A 325 -2.55 -20.42 12.15
N GLU A 326 -1.50 -20.35 11.35
CA GLU A 326 -0.77 -21.52 10.88
C GLU A 326 0.43 -21.79 11.83
N PRO A 327 0.46 -22.93 12.53
CA PRO A 327 1.50 -23.18 13.54
C PRO A 327 2.94 -23.07 13.00
N GLN A 328 3.19 -23.46 11.76
CA GLN A 328 4.53 -23.36 11.15
C GLN A 328 4.96 -21.92 10.95
N GLY A 329 4.04 -21.04 10.49
CA GLY A 329 4.30 -19.60 10.35
C GLY A 329 4.63 -18.96 11.69
N VAL A 330 3.86 -19.30 12.75
CA VAL A 330 4.12 -18.80 14.11
C VAL A 330 5.47 -19.23 14.61
N ARG A 331 5.82 -20.52 14.53
CA ARG A 331 7.12 -21.04 14.99
C ARG A 331 8.28 -20.34 14.32
N LYS A 332 8.20 -20.08 13.04
CA LYS A 332 9.24 -19.35 12.31
C LYS A 332 9.47 -17.95 12.90
N VAL A 333 8.41 -17.21 13.21
CA VAL A 333 8.53 -15.84 13.75
C VAL A 333 8.88 -15.86 15.25
N GLN A 334 8.39 -16.85 16.01
CA GLN A 334 8.59 -16.97 17.44
C GLN A 334 9.95 -17.59 17.80
N ASP A 335 10.26 -18.75 17.22
CA ASP A 335 11.40 -19.56 17.61
C ASP A 335 12.67 -19.16 16.84
N ASP A 336 12.56 -19.01 15.49
CA ASP A 336 13.71 -18.70 14.64
C ASP A 336 14.07 -17.21 14.69
N MET A 337 13.06 -16.32 14.65
CA MET A 337 13.28 -14.87 14.60
C MET A 337 13.19 -14.18 15.97
N GLN A 338 12.59 -14.81 16.97
CA GLN A 338 12.39 -14.30 18.34
C GLN A 338 11.67 -12.94 18.39
N LEU A 339 10.68 -12.75 17.49
CA LEU A 339 9.99 -11.47 17.35
C LEU A 339 8.65 -11.40 18.09
N ILE A 340 8.06 -12.53 18.50
CA ILE A 340 6.77 -12.56 19.20
C ILE A 340 6.84 -13.43 20.46
N ASP A 341 6.14 -13.01 21.50
CA ASP A 341 6.06 -13.74 22.79
C ASP A 341 4.85 -14.65 22.85
N GLY A 342 3.79 -14.34 22.11
CA GLY A 342 2.59 -15.17 22.04
C GLY A 342 1.74 -14.87 20.81
N ALA A 343 1.10 -15.91 20.27
CA ALA A 343 0.17 -15.77 19.14
C ALA A 343 -1.15 -16.51 19.48
N PHE A 344 -2.26 -15.82 19.29
CA PHE A 344 -3.59 -16.27 19.71
C PHE A 344 -4.59 -16.14 18.56
N PRO A 345 -5.28 -17.23 18.16
CA PRO A 345 -6.40 -17.11 17.26
C PRO A 345 -7.57 -16.44 18.00
N ILE A 346 -8.29 -15.58 17.31
CA ILE A 346 -9.47 -14.90 17.90
C ILE A 346 -10.73 -15.77 17.89
N LEU A 347 -10.68 -16.99 17.35
CA LEU A 347 -11.81 -17.91 17.29
C LEU A 347 -11.95 -18.67 18.60
N PRO A 348 -12.97 -18.41 19.43
CA PRO A 348 -13.12 -19.08 20.73
C PRO A 348 -13.64 -20.52 20.61
N GLY A 349 -14.11 -20.93 19.45
CA GLY A 349 -14.66 -22.25 19.18
C GLY A 349 -14.71 -22.58 17.69
N VAL A 350 -15.27 -23.74 17.37
CA VAL A 350 -15.50 -24.17 15.98
C VAL A 350 -16.67 -23.39 15.39
N MET A 351 -16.41 -22.70 14.29
CA MET A 351 -17.43 -21.97 13.52
C MET A 351 -17.06 -21.99 12.03
N THR A 352 -18.01 -21.70 11.17
CA THR A 352 -17.75 -21.57 9.73
C THR A 352 -16.98 -20.30 9.42
N LEU A 353 -16.28 -20.26 8.28
CA LEU A 353 -15.59 -19.05 7.84
C LEU A 353 -16.57 -17.88 7.63
N GLU A 354 -17.76 -18.15 7.10
CA GLU A 354 -18.82 -17.15 6.89
C GLU A 354 -19.27 -16.52 8.21
N GLU A 355 -19.50 -17.32 9.25
CA GLU A 355 -19.81 -16.82 10.58
C GLU A 355 -18.66 -16.02 11.20
N ALA A 356 -17.44 -16.55 11.12
CA ALA A 356 -16.25 -15.91 11.67
C ALA A 356 -15.96 -14.55 11.02
N MET A 357 -16.30 -14.37 9.74
CA MET A 357 -16.10 -13.12 9.00
C MET A 357 -17.20 -12.09 9.22
N GLN A 358 -18.31 -12.44 9.86
CA GLN A 358 -19.31 -11.46 10.22
C GLN A 358 -18.71 -10.42 11.16
N LYS A 359 -18.88 -9.15 10.82
CA LYS A 359 -18.22 -8.03 11.50
C LYS A 359 -18.46 -8.01 13.02
N THR A 360 -19.69 -8.24 13.45
CA THR A 360 -20.05 -8.30 14.88
C THR A 360 -19.38 -9.47 15.57
N VAL A 361 -19.36 -10.64 14.95
CA VAL A 361 -18.75 -11.85 15.50
C VAL A 361 -17.23 -11.69 15.61
N ALA A 362 -16.60 -11.20 14.57
CA ALA A 362 -15.15 -10.95 14.59
C ALA A 362 -14.76 -9.91 15.66
N TYR A 363 -15.55 -8.86 15.82
CA TYR A 363 -15.35 -7.83 16.84
C TYR A 363 -15.43 -8.40 18.26
N GLU A 364 -16.50 -9.17 18.55
CA GLU A 364 -16.70 -9.82 19.85
C GLU A 364 -15.61 -10.84 20.16
N ASN A 365 -15.22 -11.63 19.18
CA ASN A 365 -14.15 -12.61 19.31
C ASN A 365 -12.79 -11.97 19.60
N MET A 366 -12.44 -10.88 18.89
CA MET A 366 -11.21 -10.11 19.15
C MET A 366 -11.22 -9.54 20.56
N SER A 367 -12.32 -8.91 20.97
CA SER A 367 -12.47 -8.34 22.30
C SER A 367 -12.36 -9.41 23.38
N TYR A 368 -13.02 -10.55 23.21
CA TYR A 368 -12.95 -11.66 24.15
C TYR A 368 -11.53 -12.23 24.28
N THR A 369 -10.86 -12.49 23.18
CA THR A 369 -9.48 -13.00 23.17
C THR A 369 -8.54 -12.03 23.87
N ALA A 370 -8.63 -10.74 23.56
CA ALA A 370 -7.83 -9.72 24.22
C ALA A 370 -8.10 -9.69 25.74
N GLU A 371 -9.34 -9.77 26.16
CA GLU A 371 -9.71 -9.83 27.58
C GLU A 371 -9.06 -11.03 28.28
N GLN A 372 -9.18 -12.25 27.72
CA GLN A 372 -8.65 -13.46 28.36
C GLN A 372 -7.11 -13.42 28.47
N VAL A 373 -6.42 -12.99 27.41
CA VAL A 373 -4.95 -12.88 27.42
C VAL A 373 -4.49 -11.86 28.47
N PHE A 374 -5.12 -10.69 28.52
CA PHE A 374 -4.73 -9.64 29.46
C PHE A 374 -5.14 -9.95 30.91
N ARG A 375 -6.15 -10.78 31.17
CA ARG A 375 -6.42 -11.34 32.50
C ARG A 375 -5.24 -12.18 33.02
N VAL A 376 -4.63 -13.00 32.16
CA VAL A 376 -3.45 -13.80 32.53
C VAL A 376 -2.28 -12.89 32.82
N ILE A 377 -1.98 -11.92 31.97
CA ILE A 377 -0.89 -10.97 32.13
C ILE A 377 -1.04 -10.19 33.46
N GLY A 378 -2.24 -9.66 33.74
CA GLY A 378 -2.50 -8.89 34.96
C GLY A 378 -2.35 -9.71 36.24
N ASN A 379 -2.59 -11.03 36.20
CA ASN A 379 -2.37 -11.89 37.34
C ASN A 379 -0.89 -12.28 37.55
N CYS A 380 -0.08 -12.31 36.48
CA CYS A 380 1.35 -12.56 36.59
C CYS A 380 2.15 -11.36 37.13
N GLN A 381 1.56 -10.16 37.14
CA GLN A 381 2.19 -8.93 37.64
C GLN A 381 1.88 -8.65 39.13
N LYS A 382 0.99 -9.41 39.74
CA LYS A 382 0.68 -9.37 41.18
C LYS A 382 1.61 -10.28 41.97
#